data_74f5bfca8621381bdd303c22ff5e8081
#
_entry.id   74f5bfca8621381bdd303c22ff5e8081
#
_cell.length_a   1.000
_cell.length_b   1.000
_cell.length_c   1.000
_cell.angle_alpha   90.00
_cell.angle_beta   90.00
_cell.angle_gamma   90.00
#
_symmetry.space_group_name_H-M   'P 1'
#
loop_
_entity.id
_entity.type
_entity.pdbx_description
1 polymer ?
#
loop_
_entity_poly.entity_id
_entity_poly.type
_entity_poly.pdbx_seq_one_letter_code
_entity_poly.pdbx_strand_id
1 'polypeptide(L)'
;IPKGLVGSEMCIRDRITSSFFNKEFIEVDLNNSGSDAKINILNLGKDEQHIDNNILINHNAEHCTSFQHVRNVLDNKSTAVFNGKVIVAEGAQQTDSNQSNKNLLLSLESNAFSNPQLEIYADDVSCGHGSTTGALDENSIFYLRARGIDYSSAQKILIKAFAKEVIDDFSLSSLQDISEIALDSWING
;
A
#
# COMPACT_ATOMS: atom_id res chain seq x y z
N ILE A 1 0.45 0.18 -21.03
CA ILE A 1 0.90 1.53 -20.63
C ILE A 1 -0.36 2.29 -20.25
N PRO A 2 -0.61 2.61 -18.97
CA PRO A 2 -1.72 3.49 -18.63
C PRO A 2 -1.40 4.89 -19.16
N LYS A 3 -2.34 5.49 -19.89
CA LYS A 3 -2.26 6.90 -20.27
C LYS A 3 -2.48 7.73 -19.01
N GLY A 4 -1.64 8.74 -18.78
CA GLY A 4 -1.83 9.71 -17.71
C GLY A 4 -3.23 10.32 -17.77
N LEU A 5 -3.85 10.47 -16.62
CA LEU A 5 -5.14 11.16 -16.50
C LEU A 5 -4.90 12.67 -16.56
N VAL A 6 -5.66 13.36 -17.42
CA VAL A 6 -5.60 14.81 -17.60
C VAL A 6 -6.95 15.37 -17.16
N GLY A 7 -6.96 16.18 -16.10
CA GLY A 7 -8.19 16.82 -15.60
C GLY A 7 -8.16 17.01 -14.07
N SER A 8 -9.08 17.80 -13.55
CA SER A 8 -9.39 17.89 -12.10
C SER A 8 -10.19 16.65 -11.66
N GLU A 9 -9.63 15.47 -11.88
CA GLU A 9 -10.30 14.21 -11.57
C GLU A 9 -9.61 13.53 -10.38
N MET A 10 -10.42 12.96 -9.48
CA MET A 10 -9.95 12.08 -8.43
C MET A 10 -9.48 10.77 -9.07
N CYS A 11 -8.17 10.49 -9.00
CA CYS A 11 -7.61 9.22 -9.44
C CYS A 11 -7.56 8.24 -8.27
N ILE A 12 -8.41 7.21 -8.29
CA ILE A 12 -8.40 6.14 -7.30
C ILE A 12 -7.98 4.85 -7.99
N ARG A 13 -6.99 4.17 -7.40
CA ARG A 13 -6.54 2.87 -7.87
C ARG A 13 -6.37 1.90 -6.71
N ASP A 14 -7.22 0.88 -6.70
CA ASP A 14 -7.25 -0.16 -5.69
C ASP A 14 -6.82 -1.49 -6.31
N ARG A 15 -6.00 -2.28 -5.63
CA ARG A 15 -5.48 -3.53 -6.16
C ARG A 15 -5.21 -4.61 -5.12
N ILE A 16 -5.47 -5.85 -5.51
CA ILE A 16 -4.99 -7.07 -4.84
C ILE A 16 -4.16 -7.89 -5.83
N THR A 17 -3.07 -8.44 -5.36
CA THR A 17 -2.15 -9.23 -6.18
C THR A 17 -1.80 -10.54 -5.51
N SER A 18 -1.83 -11.64 -6.29
CA SER A 18 -1.46 -12.99 -5.84
C SER A 18 -0.80 -13.84 -6.95
N SER A 19 -0.14 -13.25 -7.95
CA SER A 19 0.56 -13.99 -9.00
C SER A 19 2.01 -14.33 -8.60
N PHE A 20 2.62 -15.38 -9.22
CA PHE A 20 4.00 -15.80 -8.94
C PHE A 20 5.04 -14.68 -9.10
N PHE A 21 4.94 -13.94 -10.20
CA PHE A 21 5.73 -12.72 -10.42
C PHE A 21 4.77 -11.61 -10.84
N ASN A 22 4.79 -10.51 -10.11
CA ASN A 22 4.03 -9.33 -10.46
C ASN A 22 4.92 -8.10 -10.42
N LYS A 23 5.01 -7.41 -11.55
CA LYS A 23 5.64 -6.11 -11.63
C LYS A 23 4.64 -5.10 -12.15
N GLU A 24 4.42 -4.05 -11.37
CA GLU A 24 3.51 -2.98 -11.72
C GLU A 24 4.25 -1.65 -11.79
N PHE A 25 3.84 -0.85 -12.75
CA PHE A 25 4.25 0.55 -12.88
C PHE A 25 3.01 1.42 -12.96
N ILE A 26 2.87 2.33 -12.00
CA ILE A 26 1.78 3.30 -11.92
C ILE A 26 2.42 4.69 -12.02
N GLU A 27 1.96 5.49 -12.99
CA GLU A 27 2.34 6.88 -13.13
C GLU A 27 1.09 7.76 -13.12
N VAL A 28 1.12 8.81 -12.31
CA VAL A 28 0.03 9.77 -12.15
C VAL A 28 0.58 11.17 -12.27
N ASP A 29 0.00 11.96 -13.19
CA ASP A 29 0.32 13.37 -13.38
C ASP A 29 -0.84 14.25 -12.90
N LEU A 30 -0.61 15.05 -11.86
CA LEU A 30 -1.56 16.02 -11.32
C LEU A 30 -1.29 17.39 -11.96
N ASN A 31 -1.94 17.63 -13.11
CA ASN A 31 -1.66 18.77 -13.97
C ASN A 31 -2.57 19.98 -13.74
N ASN A 32 -3.66 19.81 -12.99
CA ASN A 32 -4.59 20.89 -12.70
C ASN A 32 -4.68 21.17 -11.20
N SER A 33 -4.87 22.42 -10.84
CA SER A 33 -5.03 22.82 -9.44
C SER A 33 -6.19 22.08 -8.76
N GLY A 34 -5.96 21.60 -7.53
CA GLY A 34 -6.94 20.87 -6.75
C GLY A 34 -7.17 19.42 -7.18
N SER A 35 -6.25 18.84 -8.00
CA SER A 35 -6.32 17.41 -8.34
C SER A 35 -5.99 16.53 -7.15
N ASP A 36 -6.66 15.37 -7.07
CA ASP A 36 -6.48 14.38 -6.00
C ASP A 36 -6.13 13.00 -6.58
N ALA A 37 -5.16 12.32 -5.98
CA ALA A 37 -4.79 10.94 -6.32
C ALA A 37 -4.71 10.04 -5.08
N LYS A 38 -5.49 8.98 -5.07
CA LYS A 38 -5.43 7.95 -4.01
C LYS A 38 -5.08 6.58 -4.61
N ILE A 39 -4.02 5.96 -4.09
CA ILE A 39 -3.54 4.64 -4.52
C ILE A 39 -3.51 3.73 -3.30
N ASN A 40 -4.38 2.72 -3.29
CA ASN A 40 -4.46 1.71 -2.24
C ASN A 40 -4.06 0.35 -2.81
N ILE A 41 -3.08 -0.31 -2.19
CA ILE A 41 -2.58 -1.60 -2.64
C ILE A 41 -2.52 -2.57 -1.46
N LEU A 42 -3.10 -3.76 -1.64
CA LEU A 42 -2.90 -4.91 -0.79
C LEU A 42 -2.18 -6.00 -1.58
N ASN A 43 -0.99 -6.35 -1.13
CA ASN A 43 -0.22 -7.46 -1.67
C ASN A 43 -0.23 -8.64 -0.69
N LEU A 44 -0.59 -9.81 -1.21
CA LEU A 44 -0.60 -11.07 -0.48
C LEU A 44 0.41 -12.01 -1.13
N GLY A 45 1.59 -12.13 -0.54
CA GLY A 45 2.69 -12.95 -1.07
C GLY A 45 2.85 -14.26 -0.30
N LYS A 46 2.99 -15.37 -1.02
CA LYS A 46 3.18 -16.71 -0.48
C LYS A 46 4.21 -17.48 -1.32
N ASP A 47 4.77 -18.52 -0.79
CA ASP A 47 5.79 -19.37 -1.44
C ASP A 47 7.01 -18.55 -1.90
N GLU A 48 7.38 -18.59 -3.17
CA GLU A 48 8.49 -17.83 -3.77
C GLU A 48 7.98 -16.64 -4.63
N GLN A 49 6.79 -16.13 -4.35
CA GLN A 49 6.21 -15.03 -5.11
C GLN A 49 7.02 -13.74 -4.97
N HIS A 50 7.15 -13.03 -6.09
CA HIS A 50 7.81 -11.73 -6.14
C HIS A 50 6.86 -10.65 -6.63
N ILE A 51 6.69 -9.60 -5.83
CA ILE A 51 5.77 -8.49 -6.08
C ILE A 51 6.57 -7.19 -6.09
N ASP A 52 6.55 -6.46 -7.21
CA ASP A 52 7.29 -5.21 -7.42
C ASP A 52 6.32 -4.09 -7.80
N ASN A 53 6.10 -3.15 -6.89
CA ASN A 53 5.27 -1.98 -7.11
C ASN A 53 6.13 -0.74 -7.32
N ASN A 54 6.03 -0.14 -8.50
CA ASN A 54 6.71 1.12 -8.86
C ASN A 54 5.64 2.20 -9.07
N ILE A 55 5.65 3.22 -8.23
CA ILE A 55 4.65 4.29 -8.25
C ILE A 55 5.37 5.62 -8.42
N LEU A 56 5.01 6.37 -9.44
CA LEU A 56 5.45 7.73 -9.67
C LEU A 56 4.24 8.67 -9.65
N ILE A 57 4.30 9.69 -8.81
CA ILE A 57 3.29 10.76 -8.79
C ILE A 57 3.98 12.09 -9.02
N ASN A 58 3.55 12.80 -10.06
CA ASN A 58 4.02 14.11 -10.40
C ASN A 58 2.98 15.17 -10.02
N HIS A 59 3.30 16.03 -9.05
CA HIS A 59 2.51 17.21 -8.71
C HIS A 59 3.02 18.38 -9.56
N ASN A 60 2.27 18.71 -10.61
CA ASN A 60 2.63 19.76 -11.57
C ASN A 60 1.82 21.04 -11.35
N ALA A 61 0.80 21.03 -10.50
CA ALA A 61 -0.07 22.15 -10.20
C ALA A 61 -0.27 22.33 -8.68
N GLU A 62 -0.70 23.51 -8.28
CA GLU A 62 -0.94 23.87 -6.88
C GLU A 62 -2.19 23.19 -6.28
N HIS A 63 -2.25 23.12 -4.93
CA HIS A 63 -3.39 22.58 -4.16
C HIS A 63 -3.71 21.11 -4.47
N CYS A 64 -2.75 20.35 -4.99
CA CYS A 64 -2.95 18.94 -5.30
C CYS A 64 -2.68 18.06 -4.09
N THR A 65 -3.44 16.96 -3.98
CA THR A 65 -3.24 15.97 -2.92
C THR A 65 -2.90 14.60 -3.50
N SER A 66 -2.03 13.84 -2.80
CA SER A 66 -1.79 12.46 -3.15
C SER A 66 -1.60 11.57 -1.93
N PHE A 67 -2.12 10.36 -2.02
CA PHE A 67 -2.01 9.38 -0.95
C PHE A 67 -1.69 7.99 -1.51
N GLN A 68 -0.58 7.41 -1.05
CA GLN A 68 -0.19 6.04 -1.38
C GLN A 68 -0.26 5.19 -0.12
N HIS A 69 -1.13 4.20 -0.12
CA HIS A 69 -1.35 3.31 1.00
C HIS A 69 -1.09 1.85 0.56
N VAL A 70 0.09 1.34 0.88
CA VAL A 70 0.53 0.00 0.49
C VAL A 70 0.68 -0.88 1.72
N ARG A 71 0.04 -2.05 1.68
CA ARG A 71 0.17 -3.11 2.69
C ARG A 71 0.65 -4.39 2.03
N ASN A 72 1.70 -4.98 2.59
CA ASN A 72 2.23 -6.25 2.15
C ASN A 72 2.10 -7.27 3.29
N VAL A 73 1.47 -8.41 3.02
CA VAL A 73 1.46 -9.58 3.90
C VAL A 73 2.26 -10.67 3.19
N LEU A 74 3.36 -11.09 3.78
CA LEU A 74 4.35 -11.94 3.14
C LEU A 74 4.63 -13.18 3.99
N ASP A 75 4.49 -14.35 3.38
CA ASP A 75 4.76 -15.63 4.01
C ASP A 75 5.78 -16.45 3.18
N ASN A 76 6.32 -17.49 3.77
CA ASN A 76 7.32 -18.40 3.20
C ASN A 76 8.54 -17.60 2.68
N LYS A 77 8.90 -17.71 1.40
CA LYS A 77 10.04 -17.03 0.75
C LYS A 77 9.61 -15.86 -0.13
N SER A 78 8.37 -15.40 0.04
CA SER A 78 7.86 -14.32 -0.80
C SER A 78 8.59 -13.01 -0.57
N THR A 79 8.66 -12.21 -1.62
CA THR A 79 9.36 -10.91 -1.61
C THR A 79 8.45 -9.82 -2.15
N ALA A 80 8.37 -8.69 -1.45
CA ALA A 80 7.75 -7.47 -1.95
C ALA A 80 8.76 -6.34 -2.08
N VAL A 81 8.68 -5.60 -3.18
CA VAL A 81 9.45 -4.39 -3.44
C VAL A 81 8.48 -3.23 -3.63
N PHE A 82 8.71 -2.15 -2.91
CA PHE A 82 7.99 -0.90 -3.06
C PHE A 82 8.96 0.22 -3.44
N ASN A 83 8.78 0.79 -4.63
CA ASN A 83 9.46 1.98 -5.10
C ASN A 83 8.40 3.07 -5.30
N GLY A 84 8.25 3.95 -4.34
CA GLY A 84 7.30 5.06 -4.38
C GLY A 84 8.05 6.38 -4.58
N LYS A 85 7.83 7.08 -5.70
CA LYS A 85 8.42 8.38 -5.95
C LYS A 85 7.35 9.44 -6.11
N VAL A 86 7.52 10.56 -5.41
CA VAL A 86 6.71 11.76 -5.59
C VAL A 86 7.63 12.89 -6.01
N ILE A 87 7.25 13.59 -7.07
CA ILE A 87 7.93 14.79 -7.56
C ILE A 87 6.96 15.96 -7.43
N VAL A 88 7.39 17.01 -6.73
CA VAL A 88 6.62 18.25 -6.56
C VAL A 88 7.34 19.37 -7.30
N ALA A 89 6.75 19.86 -8.38
CA ALA A 89 7.32 20.94 -9.20
C ALA A 89 7.35 22.28 -8.44
N GLU A 90 8.21 23.21 -8.85
CA GLU A 90 8.39 24.50 -8.19
C GLU A 90 7.07 25.30 -8.05
N GLY A 91 6.19 25.23 -9.04
CA GLY A 91 4.88 25.89 -9.02
C GLY A 91 3.79 25.13 -8.27
N ALA A 92 4.03 23.89 -7.84
CA ALA A 92 3.03 23.04 -7.17
C ALA A 92 2.92 23.34 -5.67
N GLN A 93 2.66 24.61 -5.34
CA GLN A 93 2.50 25.07 -3.96
C GLN A 93 1.25 24.46 -3.31
N GLN A 94 1.24 24.38 -1.98
CA GLN A 94 0.18 23.80 -1.15
C GLN A 94 -0.17 22.35 -1.54
N THR A 95 0.85 21.62 -1.99
CA THR A 95 0.77 20.16 -2.18
C THR A 95 0.71 19.47 -0.83
N ASP A 96 -0.21 18.50 -0.70
CA ASP A 96 -0.25 17.54 0.41
C ASP A 96 -0.02 16.12 -0.13
N SER A 97 1.08 15.49 0.26
CA SER A 97 1.45 14.15 -0.23
C SER A 97 1.91 13.23 0.87
N ASN A 98 1.32 12.04 0.94
CA ASN A 98 1.71 11.04 1.93
C ASN A 98 1.91 9.65 1.30
N GLN A 99 3.05 9.02 1.63
CA GLN A 99 3.35 7.64 1.25
C GLN A 99 3.42 6.76 2.49
N SER A 100 2.57 5.76 2.58
CA SER A 100 2.56 4.77 3.67
C SER A 100 2.76 3.36 3.13
N ASN A 101 3.92 2.75 3.44
CA ASN A 101 4.18 1.34 3.14
C ASN A 101 4.40 0.58 4.44
N LYS A 102 3.55 -0.41 4.72
CA LYS A 102 3.72 -1.29 5.87
C LYS A 102 3.80 -2.74 5.42
N ASN A 103 4.74 -3.48 5.97
CA ASN A 103 5.04 -4.85 5.59
C ASN A 103 4.94 -5.75 6.81
N LEU A 104 4.09 -6.77 6.72
CA LEU A 104 3.93 -7.82 7.72
C LEU A 104 4.61 -9.09 7.21
N LEU A 105 5.69 -9.50 7.88
CA LEU A 105 6.43 -10.72 7.58
C LEU A 105 5.95 -11.84 8.50
N LEU A 106 5.44 -12.92 7.92
CA LEU A 106 4.96 -14.09 8.65
C LEU A 106 6.02 -15.19 8.73
N SER A 107 7.06 -15.12 7.90
CA SER A 107 8.19 -16.04 7.85
C SER A 107 9.51 -15.30 7.96
N LEU A 108 10.54 -15.98 8.49
CA LEU A 108 11.92 -15.48 8.54
C LEU A 108 12.61 -15.45 7.15
N GLU A 109 12.04 -16.16 6.17
CA GLU A 109 12.58 -16.20 4.80
C GLU A 109 11.86 -15.18 3.88
N SER A 110 10.75 -14.57 4.32
CA SER A 110 10.08 -13.52 3.56
C SER A 110 10.83 -12.19 3.65
N ASN A 111 10.76 -11.40 2.58
CA ASN A 111 11.52 -10.16 2.47
C ASN A 111 10.65 -9.00 1.98
N ALA A 112 10.89 -7.80 2.52
CA ALA A 112 10.27 -6.57 2.04
C ALA A 112 11.34 -5.49 1.84
N PHE A 113 11.38 -4.91 0.66
CA PHE A 113 12.24 -3.79 0.31
C PHE A 113 11.39 -2.56 0.05
N SER A 114 11.66 -1.48 0.78
CA SER A 114 10.89 -0.24 0.68
C SER A 114 11.83 0.92 0.38
N ASN A 115 11.53 1.63 -0.72
CA ASN A 115 12.31 2.73 -1.22
C ASN A 115 11.41 3.93 -1.56
N PRO A 116 10.84 4.60 -0.55
CA PRO A 116 10.09 5.83 -0.76
C PRO A 116 11.03 6.99 -1.06
N GLN A 117 10.68 7.82 -2.05
CA GLN A 117 11.47 8.97 -2.50
C GLN A 117 10.58 10.20 -2.64
N LEU A 118 11.08 11.35 -2.17
CA LEU A 118 10.45 12.66 -2.35
C LEU A 118 11.43 13.61 -3.01
N GLU A 119 11.05 14.18 -4.16
CA GLU A 119 11.77 15.27 -4.81
C GLU A 119 10.89 16.51 -4.79
N ILE A 120 11.22 17.46 -3.93
CA ILE A 120 10.36 18.61 -3.64
C ILE A 120 11.08 19.88 -4.07
N TYR A 121 10.48 20.61 -5.01
CA TYR A 121 10.99 21.88 -5.53
C TYR A 121 10.11 23.07 -5.15
N ALA A 122 9.01 22.87 -4.39
CA ALA A 122 8.13 23.91 -3.85
C ALA A 122 8.39 24.11 -2.35
N ASP A 123 8.11 25.30 -1.82
CA ASP A 123 8.41 25.67 -0.44
C ASP A 123 7.22 25.44 0.52
N ASP A 124 5.98 25.74 0.07
CA ASP A 124 4.77 25.63 0.88
C ASP A 124 4.07 24.30 0.60
N VAL A 125 4.56 23.22 1.22
CA VAL A 125 4.03 21.87 1.02
C VAL A 125 4.01 21.06 2.31
N SER A 126 3.10 20.07 2.38
CA SER A 126 3.03 19.05 3.42
C SER A 126 3.31 17.68 2.79
N CYS A 127 4.56 17.25 2.79
CA CYS A 127 4.94 15.97 2.18
C CYS A 127 5.62 15.06 3.18
N GLY A 128 5.20 13.80 3.21
CA GLY A 128 5.77 12.82 4.12
C GLY A 128 5.78 11.41 3.55
N HIS A 129 6.67 10.59 4.09
CA HIS A 129 6.66 9.16 3.84
C HIS A 129 6.92 8.37 5.11
N GLY A 130 6.37 7.17 5.18
CA GLY A 130 6.63 6.22 6.26
C GLY A 130 6.67 4.79 5.74
N SER A 131 7.65 4.03 6.20
CA SER A 131 7.73 2.60 5.93
C SER A 131 8.01 1.84 7.22
N THR A 132 7.30 0.73 7.39
CA THR A 132 7.55 -0.19 8.51
C THR A 132 7.58 -1.63 8.01
N THR A 133 8.47 -2.42 8.59
CA THR A 133 8.55 -3.86 8.34
C THR A 133 8.68 -4.58 9.68
N GLY A 134 7.82 -5.56 9.92
CA GLY A 134 7.81 -6.30 11.16
C GLY A 134 7.04 -7.61 11.07
N ALA A 135 7.15 -8.41 12.15
CA ALA A 135 6.36 -9.61 12.35
C ALA A 135 5.07 -9.29 13.15
N LEU A 136 4.23 -10.30 13.35
CA LEU A 136 3.09 -10.19 14.26
C LEU A 136 3.57 -9.87 15.69
N ASP A 137 2.86 -8.95 16.34
CA ASP A 137 3.17 -8.57 17.72
C ASP A 137 2.83 -9.71 18.69
N GLU A 138 3.87 -10.22 19.35
CA GLU A 138 3.74 -11.33 20.32
C GLU A 138 2.86 -10.97 21.52
N ASN A 139 2.79 -9.71 21.92
CA ASN A 139 1.91 -9.28 23.01
C ASN A 139 0.45 -9.35 22.57
N SER A 140 0.16 -9.00 21.34
CA SER A 140 -1.19 -9.13 20.77
C SER A 140 -1.60 -10.58 20.63
N ILE A 141 -0.71 -11.46 20.19
CA ILE A 141 -0.93 -12.92 20.18
C ILE A 141 -1.21 -13.44 21.59
N PHE A 142 -0.35 -13.07 22.56
CA PHE A 142 -0.54 -13.48 23.97
C PHE A 142 -1.88 -13.02 24.53
N TYR A 143 -2.26 -11.77 24.25
CA TYR A 143 -3.55 -11.21 24.72
C TYR A 143 -4.75 -11.99 24.20
N LEU A 144 -4.75 -12.37 22.91
CA LEU A 144 -5.82 -13.15 22.30
C LEU A 144 -5.86 -14.58 22.88
N ARG A 145 -4.70 -15.21 23.04
CA ARG A 145 -4.56 -16.54 23.62
C ARG A 145 -5.03 -16.59 25.09
N ALA A 146 -4.75 -15.55 25.87
CA ALA A 146 -5.22 -15.43 27.25
C ALA A 146 -6.77 -15.38 27.36
N ARG A 147 -7.47 -15.12 26.25
CA ARG A 147 -8.93 -15.16 26.14
C ARG A 147 -9.48 -16.43 25.53
N GLY A 148 -8.66 -17.47 25.39
CA GLY A 148 -9.06 -18.78 24.91
C GLY A 148 -9.04 -18.93 23.39
N ILE A 149 -8.50 -17.95 22.64
CA ILE A 149 -8.30 -18.06 21.19
C ILE A 149 -7.03 -18.87 20.95
N ASP A 150 -7.09 -19.90 20.13
CA ASP A 150 -5.92 -20.69 19.78
C ASP A 150 -4.91 -19.85 18.95
N TYR A 151 -3.66 -20.31 18.86
CA TYR A 151 -2.58 -19.55 18.22
C TYR A 151 -2.86 -19.26 16.75
N SER A 152 -3.34 -20.25 15.99
CA SER A 152 -3.64 -20.09 14.56
C SER A 152 -4.75 -19.07 14.33
N SER A 153 -5.82 -19.16 15.13
CA SER A 153 -6.93 -18.18 15.07
C SER A 153 -6.48 -16.77 15.44
N ALA A 154 -5.61 -16.64 16.46
CA ALA A 154 -5.05 -15.35 16.86
C ALA A 154 -4.21 -14.71 15.72
N GLN A 155 -3.36 -15.51 15.06
CA GLN A 155 -2.59 -15.04 13.90
C GLN A 155 -3.52 -14.54 12.78
N LYS A 156 -4.54 -15.33 12.41
CA LYS A 156 -5.52 -14.97 11.38
C LYS A 156 -6.24 -13.66 11.70
N ILE A 157 -6.61 -13.45 12.95
CA ILE A 157 -7.25 -12.20 13.41
C ILE A 157 -6.32 -11.00 13.17
N LEU A 158 -5.04 -11.11 13.55
CA LEU A 158 -4.09 -10.00 13.42
C LEU A 158 -3.72 -9.72 11.95
N ILE A 159 -3.60 -10.77 11.11
CA ILE A 159 -3.37 -10.61 9.67
C ILE A 159 -4.56 -9.87 9.03
N LYS A 160 -5.79 -10.29 9.36
CA LYS A 160 -6.99 -9.61 8.87
C LYS A 160 -7.05 -8.15 9.31
N ALA A 161 -6.76 -7.87 10.57
CA ALA A 161 -6.75 -6.51 11.11
C ALA A 161 -5.73 -5.63 10.36
N PHE A 162 -4.53 -6.15 10.09
CA PHE A 162 -3.50 -5.45 9.33
C PHE A 162 -3.92 -5.16 7.88
N ALA A 163 -4.46 -6.15 7.17
CA ALA A 163 -4.93 -5.99 5.80
C ALA A 163 -6.16 -5.08 5.71
N LYS A 164 -7.04 -5.13 6.70
CA LYS A 164 -8.28 -4.34 6.73
C LYS A 164 -8.03 -2.84 6.73
N GLU A 165 -6.92 -2.37 7.28
CA GLU A 165 -6.56 -0.94 7.23
C GLU A 165 -6.54 -0.36 5.81
N VAL A 166 -6.13 -1.13 4.80
CA VAL A 166 -6.14 -0.68 3.40
C VAL A 166 -7.42 -1.09 2.67
N ILE A 167 -8.03 -2.22 3.03
CA ILE A 167 -9.29 -2.67 2.42
C ILE A 167 -10.41 -1.66 2.70
N ASP A 168 -10.49 -1.15 3.93
CA ASP A 168 -11.49 -0.14 4.32
C ASP A 168 -11.30 1.19 3.57
N ASP A 169 -10.11 1.45 3.05
CA ASP A 169 -9.80 2.62 2.23
C ASP A 169 -10.16 2.45 0.74
N PHE A 170 -10.54 1.24 0.30
CA PHE A 170 -10.97 1.01 -1.07
C PHE A 170 -12.29 1.74 -1.35
N SER A 171 -12.35 2.41 -2.50
CA SER A 171 -13.45 3.31 -2.86
C SER A 171 -14.78 2.61 -3.16
N LEU A 172 -14.73 1.34 -3.57
CA LEU A 172 -15.89 0.56 -3.94
C LEU A 172 -16.14 -0.57 -2.93
N SER A 173 -17.35 -0.62 -2.37
CA SER A 173 -17.73 -1.69 -1.43
C SER A 173 -17.59 -3.09 -2.05
N SER A 174 -17.88 -3.24 -3.33
CA SER A 174 -17.67 -4.50 -4.05
C SER A 174 -16.20 -4.93 -4.11
N LEU A 175 -15.26 -3.99 -4.17
CA LEU A 175 -13.83 -4.28 -4.08
C LEU A 175 -13.44 -4.67 -2.66
N GLN A 176 -14.01 -4.03 -1.64
CA GLN A 176 -13.80 -4.41 -0.24
C GLN A 176 -14.25 -5.86 -0.01
N ASP A 177 -15.45 -6.23 -0.46
CA ASP A 177 -16.00 -7.59 -0.34
C ASP A 177 -15.11 -8.63 -1.04
N ILE A 178 -14.72 -8.36 -2.30
CA ILE A 178 -13.82 -9.25 -3.06
C ILE A 178 -12.46 -9.38 -2.36
N SER A 179 -11.96 -8.29 -1.78
CA SER A 179 -10.69 -8.26 -1.09
C SER A 179 -10.70 -9.08 0.20
N GLU A 180 -11.79 -9.01 0.95
CA GLU A 180 -11.96 -9.84 2.15
C GLU A 180 -12.06 -11.33 1.79
N ILE A 181 -12.77 -11.69 0.73
CA ILE A 181 -12.85 -13.08 0.24
C ILE A 181 -11.47 -13.58 -0.20
N ALA A 182 -10.72 -12.76 -0.94
CA ALA A 182 -9.37 -13.12 -1.40
C ALA A 182 -8.41 -13.29 -0.22
N LEU A 183 -8.47 -12.39 0.76
CA LEU A 183 -7.68 -12.48 1.99
C LEU A 183 -8.01 -13.74 2.79
N ASP A 184 -9.29 -14.06 2.94
CA ASP A 184 -9.74 -15.26 3.64
C ASP A 184 -9.28 -16.55 2.93
N SER A 185 -9.36 -16.59 1.61
CA SER A 185 -8.83 -17.69 0.81
C SER A 185 -7.32 -17.84 0.97
N TRP A 186 -6.58 -16.72 0.95
CA TRP A 186 -5.13 -16.72 1.12
C TRP A 186 -4.69 -17.19 2.52
N ILE A 187 -5.41 -16.78 3.57
CA ILE A 187 -5.11 -17.19 4.96
C ILE A 187 -5.38 -18.67 5.20
N ASN A 188 -6.35 -19.28 4.51
CA ASN A 188 -6.79 -20.65 4.73
C ASN A 188 -6.17 -21.66 3.75
N GLY A 189 -5.54 -21.22 2.68
CA GLY A 189 -4.83 -22.07 1.71
C GLY A 189 -3.37 -22.17 2.06
#